data_87cba225d7f7b70cae0dfb09bf18f03f
#
_entry.id   87cba225d7f7b70cae0dfb09bf18f03f
#
_cell.length_a   1.000
_cell.length_b   1.000
_cell.length_c   1.000
_cell.angle_alpha   90.00
_cell.angle_beta   90.00
_cell.angle_gamma   90.00
#
_symmetry.space_group_name_H-M   'P 1'
#
loop_
_entity.id
_entity.type
_entity.pdbx_description
1 polymer ?
#
loop_
_entity_poly.entity_id
_entity_poly.type
_entity_poly.pdbx_seq_one_letter_code
_entity_poly.pdbx_strand_id
1 'polypeptide(L)'
;ASDVYKRQIEAFVHGAMCVSYSGRCLLSNYMTGRDSSRGACAQPCRYQYALVEEKRPGEYFPIGEDAGGAFILNSRDMCMIDHVPELMDAGLDSLKIEGRAKSAYYAAIVTAAYRHAIDAAQAGEPLDPVWRAEVDKVSHRPYSTGFYYGEPGQHTCLLYTSDAADDLTRVD
;
A
#
# COMPACT_ATOMS: atom_id res chain seq x y z
N ALA A 1 15.06 16.74 27.40
CA ALA A 1 13.64 17.14 27.30
C ALA A 1 13.39 18.23 26.26
N SER A 2 14.39 19.07 25.95
CA SER A 2 14.24 20.18 24.97
C SER A 2 14.16 19.75 23.50
N ASP A 3 14.60 18.56 23.15
CA ASP A 3 14.59 18.09 21.75
C ASP A 3 13.27 17.47 21.30
N VAL A 4 12.37 17.12 22.22
CA VAL A 4 11.07 16.53 21.91
C VAL A 4 10.18 17.53 21.19
N TYR A 5 10.30 18.81 21.46
CA TYR A 5 9.49 19.88 20.85
C TYR A 5 9.87 20.27 19.42
N LYS A 6 10.94 19.70 18.89
CA LYS A 6 11.40 19.98 17.52
C LYS A 6 11.23 18.81 16.56
N ARG A 7 10.71 17.67 17.02
CA ARG A 7 10.48 16.51 16.17
C ARG A 7 9.15 16.65 15.46
N GLN A 8 9.19 16.48 14.15
CA GLN A 8 8.02 16.36 13.33
C GLN A 8 7.49 14.93 13.37
N ILE A 9 6.17 14.79 13.24
CA ILE A 9 5.49 13.51 13.19
C ILE A 9 5.05 13.27 11.75
N GLU A 10 5.61 12.24 11.13
CA GLU A 10 5.20 11.78 9.81
C GLU A 10 4.41 10.49 9.93
N ALA A 11 3.27 10.42 9.25
CA ALA A 11 2.45 9.22 9.19
C ALA A 11 2.28 8.72 7.76
N PHE A 12 2.30 7.41 7.60
CA PHE A 12 1.99 6.75 6.34
C PHE A 12 0.48 6.80 6.09
N VAL A 13 0.06 7.34 4.95
CA VAL A 13 -1.36 7.61 4.68
C VAL A 13 -1.87 7.01 3.37
N HIS A 14 -0.96 6.64 2.45
CA HIS A 14 -1.40 6.11 1.15
C HIS A 14 -0.37 5.19 0.53
N GLY A 15 -0.86 4.13 -0.10
CA GLY A 15 -0.07 3.23 -0.91
C GLY A 15 -0.04 1.80 -0.38
N ALA A 16 0.85 1.03 -0.96
CA ALA A 16 0.94 -0.39 -0.70
C ALA A 16 1.49 -0.69 0.69
N MET A 17 0.68 -1.35 1.51
CA MET A 17 1.13 -1.84 2.81
C MET A 17 2.02 -3.08 2.66
N CYS A 18 3.04 -3.16 3.50
CA CYS A 18 3.88 -4.34 3.61
C CYS A 18 3.21 -5.39 4.51
N VAL A 19 3.31 -6.66 4.12
CA VAL A 19 2.87 -7.80 4.94
C VAL A 19 3.77 -8.01 6.16
N SER A 20 4.98 -7.46 6.14
CA SER A 20 5.97 -7.63 7.17
C SER A 20 6.30 -6.31 7.86
N TYR A 21 6.84 -6.42 9.07
CA TYR A 21 7.41 -5.29 9.79
C TYR A 21 8.55 -4.67 8.98
N SER A 22 8.60 -3.35 8.90
CA SER A 22 9.56 -2.61 8.08
C SER A 22 11.00 -3.05 8.33
N GLY A 23 11.76 -3.31 7.26
CA GLY A 23 13.15 -3.74 7.30
C GLY A 23 13.39 -5.17 7.79
N ARG A 24 12.34 -5.94 8.07
CA ARG A 24 12.44 -7.32 8.60
C ARG A 24 12.13 -8.40 7.57
N CYS A 25 11.57 -8.05 6.43
CA CYS A 25 11.20 -9.01 5.41
C CYS A 25 12.43 -9.46 4.60
N LEU A 26 12.66 -10.76 4.58
CA LEU A 26 13.72 -11.40 3.77
C LEU A 26 13.17 -12.05 2.49
N LEU A 27 11.84 -12.06 2.29
CA LEU A 27 11.22 -12.83 1.22
C LEU A 27 11.72 -12.40 -0.17
N SER A 28 11.81 -11.09 -0.42
CA SER A 28 12.31 -10.58 -1.70
C SER A 28 13.76 -10.97 -1.97
N ASN A 29 14.61 -10.85 -0.96
CA ASN A 29 16.02 -11.25 -1.08
C ASN A 29 16.15 -12.75 -1.32
N TYR A 30 15.42 -13.57 -0.56
CA TYR A 30 15.45 -15.02 -0.68
C TYR A 30 14.99 -15.50 -2.06
N MET A 31 13.88 -14.96 -2.57
CA MET A 31 13.29 -15.42 -3.83
C MET A 31 13.92 -14.82 -5.09
N THR A 32 14.47 -13.60 -5.00
CA THR A 32 14.88 -12.84 -6.19
C THR A 32 16.27 -12.21 -6.09
N GLY A 33 16.96 -12.35 -4.95
CA GLY A 33 18.22 -11.67 -4.67
C GLY A 33 18.09 -10.16 -4.46
N ARG A 34 16.87 -9.58 -4.50
CA ARG A 34 16.63 -8.15 -4.36
C ARG A 34 16.31 -7.79 -2.91
N ASP A 35 17.11 -6.88 -2.36
CA ASP A 35 17.00 -6.50 -0.96
C ASP A 35 15.92 -5.44 -0.73
N SER A 36 14.88 -5.82 0.01
CA SER A 36 13.78 -4.94 0.34
C SER A 36 14.19 -3.80 1.28
N SER A 37 15.17 -4.01 2.15
CA SER A 37 15.66 -2.96 3.07
C SER A 37 16.39 -1.84 2.33
N ARG A 38 16.91 -2.13 1.14
CA ARG A 38 17.54 -1.16 0.24
C ARG A 38 16.58 -0.55 -0.78
N GLY A 39 15.29 -0.79 -0.64
CA GLY A 39 14.26 -0.30 -1.55
C GLY A 39 14.15 -1.03 -2.88
N ALA A 40 14.80 -2.19 -3.03
CA ALA A 40 14.79 -3.00 -4.24
C ALA A 40 13.79 -4.16 -4.16
N CYS A 41 12.77 -4.07 -3.30
CA CYS A 41 11.79 -5.13 -3.11
C CYS A 41 11.09 -5.50 -4.41
N ALA A 42 11.13 -6.80 -4.78
CA ALA A 42 10.42 -7.35 -5.93
C ALA A 42 8.93 -7.64 -5.62
N GLN A 43 8.50 -7.38 -4.40
CA GLN A 43 7.12 -7.56 -3.92
C GLN A 43 6.57 -9.00 -4.07
N PRO A 44 7.35 -10.06 -3.79
CA PRO A 44 6.89 -11.43 -3.98
C PRO A 44 5.66 -11.77 -3.12
N CYS A 45 5.45 -11.07 -2.01
CA CYS A 45 4.23 -11.23 -1.20
C CYS A 45 2.93 -10.85 -1.92
N ARG A 46 3.01 -10.32 -3.13
CA ARG A 46 1.85 -9.96 -3.97
C ARG A 46 1.59 -10.95 -5.09
N TYR A 47 2.47 -11.94 -5.27
CA TYR A 47 2.27 -12.98 -6.28
C TYR A 47 1.27 -14.03 -5.80
N GLN A 48 0.62 -14.69 -6.74
CA GLN A 48 -0.16 -15.87 -6.44
C GLN A 48 0.77 -17.06 -6.23
N TYR A 49 0.45 -17.84 -5.21
CA TYR A 49 1.20 -19.05 -4.88
C TYR A 49 0.27 -20.25 -4.81
N ALA A 50 0.86 -21.41 -5.06
CA ALA A 50 0.25 -22.68 -4.76
C ALA A 50 1.24 -23.55 -4.00
N LEU A 51 0.74 -24.37 -3.08
CA LEU A 51 1.53 -25.41 -2.48
C LEU A 51 1.67 -26.57 -3.46
N VAL A 52 2.87 -27.13 -3.54
CA VAL A 52 3.16 -28.35 -4.28
C VAL A 52 3.69 -29.36 -3.29
N GLU A 53 3.10 -30.55 -3.25
CA GLU A 53 3.62 -31.67 -2.48
C GLU A 53 4.69 -32.38 -3.30
N GLU A 54 5.87 -32.59 -2.71
CA GLU A 54 7.02 -33.18 -3.39
C GLU A 54 6.69 -34.53 -4.03
N LYS A 55 5.83 -35.34 -3.38
CA LYS A 55 5.43 -36.68 -3.85
C LYS A 55 4.29 -36.66 -4.87
N ARG A 56 3.71 -35.48 -5.16
CA ARG A 56 2.64 -35.28 -6.13
C ARG A 56 2.99 -34.13 -7.09
N PRO A 57 4.07 -34.29 -7.89
CA PRO A 57 4.48 -33.25 -8.82
C PRO A 57 3.40 -32.99 -9.87
N GLY A 58 3.10 -31.72 -10.13
CA GLY A 58 2.06 -31.31 -11.10
C GLY A 58 0.67 -31.07 -10.50
N GLU A 59 0.46 -31.41 -9.22
CA GLU A 59 -0.74 -30.99 -8.49
C GLU A 59 -0.44 -29.69 -7.72
N TYR A 60 -1.30 -28.68 -7.94
CA TYR A 60 -1.17 -27.35 -7.35
C TYR A 60 -2.30 -27.11 -6.37
N PHE A 61 -1.97 -26.86 -5.11
CA PHE A 61 -2.92 -26.53 -4.07
C PHE A 61 -2.89 -24.99 -3.87
N PRO A 62 -3.88 -24.23 -4.42
CA PRO A 62 -3.87 -22.79 -4.30
C PRO A 62 -3.91 -22.39 -2.84
N ILE A 63 -3.11 -21.37 -2.50
CA ILE A 63 -3.17 -20.74 -1.18
C ILE A 63 -4.09 -19.54 -1.33
N GLY A 64 -5.16 -19.57 -0.58
CA GLY A 64 -6.13 -18.51 -0.62
C GLY A 64 -6.82 -18.32 0.73
N GLU A 65 -7.61 -17.25 0.93
CA GLU A 65 -8.45 -17.03 2.12
C GLU A 65 -9.93 -16.98 1.74
N ASP A 66 -10.72 -17.61 2.57
CA ASP A 66 -12.16 -17.43 2.61
C ASP A 66 -12.60 -16.94 4.00
N ALA A 67 -13.90 -16.89 4.26
CA ALA A 67 -14.45 -16.41 5.53
C ALA A 67 -13.97 -17.17 6.78
N GLY A 68 -13.17 -18.22 6.63
CA GLY A 68 -12.69 -19.09 7.69
C GLY A 68 -11.20 -19.07 7.98
N GLY A 69 -10.37 -18.36 7.22
CA GLY A 69 -8.90 -18.21 7.51
C GLY A 69 -7.96 -18.26 6.33
N ALA A 70 -6.90 -18.06 6.51
CA ALA A 70 -5.53 -17.62 6.33
C ALA A 70 -4.99 -17.62 4.90
N PHE A 71 -4.95 -16.43 4.30
CA PHE A 71 -3.98 -16.09 3.25
C PHE A 71 -2.72 -15.55 3.84
N ILE A 72 -1.60 -16.02 3.36
CA ILE A 72 -0.35 -15.72 4.01
C ILE A 72 0.25 -14.38 3.55
N LEU A 73 -0.13 -13.79 2.40
CA LEU A 73 0.74 -12.79 1.78
C LEU A 73 0.07 -11.55 1.15
N ASN A 74 -1.18 -11.25 1.38
CA ASN A 74 -1.80 -10.12 0.68
C ASN A 74 -2.46 -9.08 1.60
N SER A 75 -1.78 -7.95 1.82
CA SER A 75 -2.37 -6.79 2.49
C SER A 75 -3.06 -5.87 1.49
N ARG A 76 -4.15 -5.22 1.92
CA ARG A 76 -4.80 -4.15 1.18
C ARG A 76 -3.88 -2.94 1.05
N ASP A 77 -4.13 -2.09 0.05
CA ASP A 77 -3.48 -0.79 -0.01
C ASP A 77 -4.13 0.17 1.00
N MET A 78 -3.35 1.09 1.52
CA MET A 78 -3.86 2.11 2.43
C MET A 78 -4.36 3.33 1.64
N CYS A 79 -5.48 3.90 2.08
CA CYS A 79 -5.96 5.19 1.62
C CYS A 79 -6.65 5.91 2.78
N MET A 80 -6.09 7.04 3.18
CA MET A 80 -6.58 7.88 4.28
C MET A 80 -7.07 9.24 3.77
N ILE A 81 -7.36 9.37 2.48
CA ILE A 81 -7.69 10.67 1.88
C ILE A 81 -8.95 11.30 2.49
N ASP A 82 -9.93 10.48 2.84
CA ASP A 82 -11.19 10.91 3.46
C ASP A 82 -11.01 11.31 4.94
N HIS A 83 -9.86 11.01 5.52
CA HIS A 83 -9.52 11.23 6.93
C HIS A 83 -8.43 12.29 7.14
N VAL A 84 -8.11 13.06 6.11
CA VAL A 84 -7.09 14.12 6.20
C VAL A 84 -7.41 15.15 7.29
N PRO A 85 -8.66 15.61 7.49
CA PRO A 85 -8.97 16.52 8.59
C PRO A 85 -8.60 15.94 9.96
N GLU A 86 -8.95 14.68 10.23
CA GLU A 86 -8.66 14.01 11.50
C GLU A 86 -7.15 13.84 11.73
N LEU A 87 -6.39 13.56 10.66
CA LEU A 87 -4.93 13.46 10.73
C LEU A 87 -4.27 14.81 11.06
N MET A 88 -4.81 15.90 10.52
CA MET A 88 -4.34 17.25 10.81
C MET A 88 -4.68 17.65 12.25
N ASP A 89 -5.90 17.35 12.71
CA ASP A 89 -6.32 17.59 14.08
C ASP A 89 -5.51 16.80 15.11
N ALA A 90 -5.05 15.61 14.72
CA ALA A 90 -4.13 14.80 15.52
C ALA A 90 -2.72 15.38 15.60
N GLY A 91 -2.42 16.45 14.88
CA GLY A 91 -1.14 17.17 14.92
C GLY A 91 -0.03 16.52 14.11
N LEU A 92 -0.36 15.84 13.01
CA LEU A 92 0.66 15.33 12.08
C LEU A 92 1.26 16.47 11.26
N ASP A 93 2.58 16.47 11.12
CA ASP A 93 3.33 17.46 10.35
C ASP A 93 3.54 17.04 8.89
N SER A 94 3.51 15.74 8.61
CA SER A 94 3.80 15.17 7.30
C SER A 94 2.98 13.93 6.99
N LEU A 95 2.47 13.87 5.77
CA LEU A 95 1.70 12.75 5.23
C LEU A 95 2.56 11.99 4.21
N LYS A 96 2.89 10.74 4.52
CA LYS A 96 3.76 9.91 3.68
C LYS A 96 2.96 9.08 2.70
N ILE A 97 3.25 9.26 1.42
CA ILE A 97 2.71 8.46 0.31
C ILE A 97 3.78 7.47 -0.16
N GLU A 98 3.43 6.21 -0.30
CA GLU A 98 4.29 5.19 -0.89
C GLU A 98 3.92 4.99 -2.36
N GLY A 99 4.88 5.11 -3.24
CA GLY A 99 4.71 4.96 -4.68
C GLY A 99 5.98 4.56 -5.42
N ARG A 100 7.00 4.03 -4.71
CA ARG A 100 8.31 3.71 -5.31
C ARG A 100 8.21 2.75 -6.50
N ALA A 101 7.33 1.75 -6.39
CA ALA A 101 7.11 0.75 -7.42
C ALA A 101 5.90 1.08 -8.31
N LYS A 102 5.45 2.32 -8.27
CA LYS A 102 4.30 2.81 -9.03
C LYS A 102 4.76 3.75 -10.14
N SER A 103 3.89 4.00 -11.11
CA SER A 103 4.15 4.92 -12.22
C SER A 103 4.26 6.38 -11.76
N ALA A 104 4.88 7.22 -12.58
CA ALA A 104 4.88 8.68 -12.36
C ALA A 104 3.46 9.25 -12.34
N TYR A 105 2.55 8.69 -13.15
CA TYR A 105 1.13 9.06 -13.16
C TYR A 105 0.47 8.81 -11.80
N TYR A 106 0.70 7.63 -11.21
CA TYR A 106 0.22 7.33 -9.86
C TYR A 106 0.71 8.36 -8.84
N ALA A 107 2.02 8.62 -8.84
CA ALA A 107 2.61 9.58 -7.90
C ALA A 107 2.00 10.99 -8.07
N ALA A 108 1.82 11.43 -9.31
CA ALA A 108 1.24 12.74 -9.61
C ALA A 108 -0.22 12.85 -9.13
N ILE A 109 -1.06 11.87 -9.48
CA ILE A 109 -2.50 11.90 -9.13
C ILE A 109 -2.69 11.79 -7.62
N VAL A 110 -2.03 10.85 -6.96
CA VAL A 110 -2.19 10.67 -5.52
C VAL A 110 -1.69 11.90 -4.76
N THR A 111 -0.53 12.44 -5.14
CA THR A 111 0.00 13.65 -4.48
C THR A 111 -0.91 14.85 -4.69
N ALA A 112 -1.44 15.06 -5.90
CA ALA A 112 -2.39 16.13 -6.18
C ALA A 112 -3.67 15.97 -5.35
N ALA A 113 -4.23 14.77 -5.29
CA ALA A 113 -5.44 14.51 -4.50
C ALA A 113 -5.25 14.81 -3.01
N TYR A 114 -4.14 14.35 -2.43
CA TYR A 114 -3.83 14.68 -1.02
C TYR A 114 -3.53 16.16 -0.80
N ARG A 115 -2.93 16.87 -1.78
CA ARG A 115 -2.77 18.32 -1.68
C ARG A 115 -4.11 19.02 -1.63
N HIS A 116 -5.05 18.66 -2.50
CA HIS A 116 -6.41 19.22 -2.47
C HIS A 116 -7.17 18.85 -1.20
N ALA A 117 -6.97 17.64 -0.67
CA ALA A 117 -7.59 17.25 0.60
C ALA A 117 -7.07 18.07 1.78
N ILE A 118 -5.77 18.38 1.82
CA ILE A 118 -5.19 19.26 2.84
C ILE A 118 -5.72 20.69 2.70
N ASP A 119 -5.77 21.23 1.47
CA ASP A 119 -6.24 22.60 1.23
C ASP A 119 -7.72 22.75 1.61
N ALA A 120 -8.56 21.78 1.26
CA ALA A 120 -9.96 21.75 1.66
C ALA A 120 -10.12 21.69 3.19
N ALA A 121 -9.38 20.80 3.85
CA ALA A 121 -9.40 20.67 5.31
C ALA A 121 -8.96 21.97 6.01
N GLN A 122 -7.93 22.66 5.49
CA GLN A 122 -7.49 23.94 6.01
C GLN A 122 -8.55 25.07 5.83
N ALA A 123 -9.32 24.99 4.75
CA ALA A 123 -10.42 25.91 4.50
C ALA A 123 -11.69 25.57 5.30
N GLY A 124 -11.73 24.43 5.98
CA GLY A 124 -12.93 23.92 6.64
C GLY A 124 -14.01 23.45 5.65
N GLU A 125 -13.59 23.09 4.45
CA GLU A 125 -14.46 22.65 3.36
C GLU A 125 -14.34 21.13 3.15
N PRO A 126 -15.37 20.47 2.63
CA PRO A 126 -15.26 19.05 2.26
C PRO A 126 -14.34 18.89 1.03
N LEU A 127 -13.67 17.76 0.95
CA LEU A 127 -12.93 17.38 -0.25
C LEU A 127 -13.89 17.26 -1.45
N ASP A 128 -13.53 17.87 -2.58
CA ASP A 128 -14.26 17.64 -3.84
C ASP A 128 -14.21 16.16 -4.21
N PRO A 129 -15.37 15.50 -4.42
CA PRO A 129 -15.45 14.07 -4.75
C PRO A 129 -14.66 13.66 -5.99
N VAL A 130 -14.34 14.59 -6.88
CA VAL A 130 -13.53 14.32 -8.07
C VAL A 130 -12.16 13.76 -7.67
N TRP A 131 -11.55 14.28 -6.61
CA TRP A 131 -10.22 13.82 -6.18
C TRP A 131 -10.24 12.43 -5.58
N ARG A 132 -11.32 12.07 -4.88
CA ARG A 132 -11.51 10.70 -4.42
C ARG A 132 -11.65 9.74 -5.61
N ALA A 133 -12.43 10.14 -6.62
CA ALA A 133 -12.60 9.36 -7.83
C ALA A 133 -11.30 9.23 -8.67
N GLU A 134 -10.45 10.26 -8.70
CA GLU A 134 -9.14 10.18 -9.37
C GLU A 134 -8.20 9.19 -8.67
N VAL A 135 -8.21 9.14 -7.34
CA VAL A 135 -7.45 8.16 -6.56
C VAL A 135 -7.91 6.72 -6.85
N ASP A 136 -9.18 6.50 -7.15
CA ASP A 136 -9.71 5.17 -7.49
C ASP A 136 -9.37 4.72 -8.92
N LYS A 137 -8.87 5.62 -9.78
CA LYS A 137 -8.48 5.29 -11.16
C LYS A 137 -7.04 4.80 -11.29
N VAL A 138 -6.19 5.09 -10.32
CA VAL A 138 -4.81 4.63 -10.35
C VAL A 138 -4.73 3.15 -9.95
N SER A 139 -3.67 2.46 -10.38
CA SER A 139 -3.49 1.05 -10.05
C SER A 139 -3.32 0.82 -8.55
N HIS A 140 -4.27 0.14 -7.94
CA HIS A 140 -4.27 -0.17 -6.52
C HIS A 140 -5.01 -1.47 -6.21
N ARG A 141 -4.70 -2.09 -5.07
CA ARG A 141 -5.52 -3.13 -4.46
C ARG A 141 -6.68 -2.48 -3.70
N PRO A 142 -7.70 -3.26 -3.31
CA PRO A 142 -8.78 -2.70 -2.48
C PRO A 142 -8.23 -1.88 -1.32
N TYR A 143 -8.76 -0.69 -1.14
CA TYR A 143 -8.30 0.23 -0.10
C TYR A 143 -8.80 -0.17 1.28
N SER A 144 -8.01 0.20 2.28
CA SER A 144 -8.33 0.15 3.69
C SER A 144 -7.70 1.35 4.41
N THR A 145 -8.11 1.58 5.64
CA THR A 145 -7.49 2.58 6.51
C THR A 145 -6.25 2.07 7.24
N GLY A 146 -5.76 0.87 6.86
CA GLY A 146 -4.65 0.25 7.56
C GLY A 146 -4.98 0.02 9.05
N PHE A 147 -4.05 0.37 9.93
CA PHE A 147 -4.21 0.20 11.37
C PHE A 147 -4.86 1.41 12.08
N TYR A 148 -5.30 2.43 11.36
CA TYR A 148 -5.84 3.64 11.98
C TYR A 148 -7.16 3.41 12.71
N TYR A 149 -8.04 2.58 12.17
CA TYR A 149 -9.37 2.33 12.72
C TYR A 149 -9.63 0.85 13.02
N GLY A 150 -8.61 0.03 13.07
CA GLY A 150 -8.74 -1.39 13.37
C GLY A 150 -7.65 -2.24 12.74
N GLU A 151 -7.87 -3.54 12.70
CA GLU A 151 -6.96 -4.45 12.04
C GLU A 151 -7.21 -4.44 10.52
N PRO A 152 -6.17 -4.25 9.69
CA PRO A 152 -6.31 -4.35 8.25
C PRO A 152 -6.63 -5.78 7.85
N GLY A 153 -7.78 -5.97 7.23
CA GLY A 153 -8.13 -7.25 6.62
C GLY A 153 -7.19 -7.61 5.48
N GLN A 154 -7.00 -8.89 5.27
CA GLN A 154 -6.36 -9.40 4.05
C GLN A 154 -7.43 -9.59 2.98
N HIS A 155 -7.06 -9.51 1.71
CA HIS A 155 -7.98 -9.74 0.60
C HIS A 155 -7.40 -10.70 -0.40
N THR A 156 -8.25 -11.54 -0.97
CA THR A 156 -7.89 -12.42 -2.10
C THR A 156 -7.30 -11.57 -3.21
N CYS A 157 -6.06 -11.84 -3.56
CA CYS A 157 -5.43 -11.12 -4.65
C CYS A 157 -5.87 -11.68 -5.99
N LEU A 158 -6.53 -10.87 -6.77
CA LEU A 158 -6.75 -11.10 -8.20
C LEU A 158 -5.72 -10.28 -8.98
N LEU A 159 -4.48 -10.73 -8.99
CA LEU A 159 -3.36 -9.90 -9.38
C LEU A 159 -2.73 -10.24 -10.69
N TYR A 160 -3.50 -10.33 -11.75
CA TYR A 160 -2.88 -10.38 -13.07
C TYR A 160 -3.36 -9.28 -14.04
N THR A 161 -4.06 -8.25 -13.59
CA THR A 161 -4.60 -7.25 -14.51
C THR A 161 -4.05 -5.83 -14.38
N SER A 162 -3.27 -5.50 -13.36
CA SER A 162 -2.66 -4.16 -13.24
C SER A 162 -1.65 -4.08 -12.09
N ASP A 163 -0.61 -4.92 -12.10
CA ASP A 163 0.45 -4.81 -11.11
C ASP A 163 1.46 -3.73 -11.50
N ALA A 164 2.05 -3.09 -10.49
CA ALA A 164 3.15 -2.15 -10.67
C ALA A 164 4.37 -2.77 -11.40
N ALA A 165 4.46 -4.10 -11.46
CA ALA A 165 5.46 -4.79 -12.26
C ALA A 165 5.15 -4.71 -13.76
N ASP A 166 3.89 -4.67 -14.16
CA ASP A 166 3.47 -4.48 -15.56
C ASP A 166 3.70 -3.05 -16.04
N ASP A 167 3.61 -2.07 -15.13
CA ASP A 167 3.94 -0.67 -15.43
C ASP A 167 5.45 -0.47 -15.74
N LEU A 168 6.32 -1.30 -15.15
CA LEU A 168 7.77 -1.24 -15.40
C LEU A 168 8.19 -1.84 -16.75
N THR A 169 7.32 -2.62 -17.39
CA THR A 169 7.57 -3.20 -18.72
C THR A 169 7.04 -2.34 -19.88
N ARG A 170 6.37 -1.24 -19.57
CA ARG A 170 5.79 -0.30 -20.54
C ARG A 170 6.57 1.00 -20.71
N VAL A 171 7.82 1.03 -20.29
CA VAL A 171 8.72 2.17 -20.57
C VAL A 171 9.62 1.74 -21.73
N ASP A 172 9.11 1.88 -22.93
CA ASP A 172 9.89 2.07 -24.16
C ASP A 172 9.87 3.55 -24.56
#